data_e169b1f09520a169f72e50421a0bf2f1
#
_entry.id   e169b1f09520a169f72e50421a0bf2f1
#
_cell.length_a   1.000
_cell.length_b   1.000
_cell.length_c   1.000
_cell.angle_alpha   90.00
_cell.angle_beta   90.00
_cell.angle_gamma   90.00
#
_symmetry.space_group_name_H-M   'P 1'
#
loop_
_entity.id
_entity.type
_entity.pdbx_description
1 polymer ?
#
loop_
_entity_poly.entity_id
_entity_poly.type
_entity_poly.pdbx_seq_one_letter_code
_entity_poly.pdbx_strand_id
1 'polypeptide(L)'
;MTGPRLRQAARVIVVDDDERVLLVRFELPGREPIWATVGGGVEPGETYEDAGRRELAEEAGLEGVDLGRPVWTRTYVIEGGIDWDGHAEIYYLVRTPAFEPQPSQSWEQLNAEYVTAIRWWTLAELERTEERVAPPAFAALLRTLLHDGPPAEPLDVS
;
A
#
# COMPACT_ATOMS: atom_id res chain seq x y z
N MET A 1 28.48 -6.55 12.96
CA MET A 1 27.84 -6.35 11.64
C MET A 1 26.38 -6.06 11.86
N THR A 2 25.92 -4.89 11.41
CA THR A 2 24.52 -4.52 11.52
C THR A 2 23.79 -4.98 10.26
N GLY A 3 22.59 -5.55 10.42
CA GLY A 3 21.74 -5.93 9.31
C GLY A 3 21.22 -4.71 8.55
N PRO A 4 20.43 -4.91 7.49
CA PRO A 4 19.87 -3.80 6.71
C PRO A 4 18.96 -2.91 7.55
N ARG A 5 19.00 -1.61 7.28
CA ARG A 5 18.12 -0.64 7.92
C ARG A 5 16.79 -0.65 7.17
N LEU A 6 15.77 -1.22 7.78
CA LEU A 6 14.46 -1.35 7.16
C LEU A 6 13.51 -0.27 7.67
N ARG A 7 12.89 0.45 6.72
CA ARG A 7 11.84 1.41 7.05
C ARG A 7 10.56 0.65 7.36
N GLN A 8 9.98 0.90 8.53
CA GLN A 8 8.68 0.34 8.87
C GLN A 8 7.60 1.11 8.11
N ALA A 9 6.69 0.39 7.49
CA ALA A 9 5.62 0.98 6.71
C ALA A 9 4.31 0.23 6.90
N ALA A 10 3.21 0.97 6.91
CA ALA A 10 1.87 0.41 6.93
C ALA A 10 1.24 0.55 5.54
N ARG A 11 0.62 -0.52 5.07
CA ARG A 11 -0.07 -0.56 3.79
C ARG A 11 -1.53 -0.94 4.00
N VAL A 12 -2.42 -0.34 3.24
CA VAL A 12 -3.85 -0.62 3.37
C VAL A 12 -4.40 -1.02 2.00
N ILE A 13 -4.93 -2.24 1.95
CA ILE A 13 -5.61 -2.77 0.77
C ILE A 13 -7.05 -2.32 0.87
N VAL A 14 -7.42 -1.29 0.10
CA VAL A 14 -8.76 -0.72 0.12
C VAL A 14 -9.56 -1.34 -1.02
N VAL A 15 -10.62 -2.06 -0.69
CA VAL A 15 -11.46 -2.77 -1.67
C VAL A 15 -12.89 -2.25 -1.56
N ASP A 16 -13.49 -1.87 -2.69
CA ASP A 16 -14.86 -1.39 -2.72
C ASP A 16 -15.88 -2.51 -2.96
N ASP A 17 -17.16 -2.14 -3.05
CA ASP A 17 -18.26 -3.09 -3.24
C ASP A 17 -18.21 -3.82 -4.59
N ASP A 18 -17.52 -3.26 -5.58
CA ASP A 18 -17.32 -3.87 -6.89
C ASP A 18 -16.00 -4.68 -6.95
N GLU A 19 -15.39 -4.94 -5.81
CA GLU A 19 -14.11 -5.63 -5.67
C GLU A 19 -12.96 -4.97 -6.42
N ARG A 20 -13.00 -3.64 -6.55
CA ARG A 20 -11.88 -2.86 -7.06
C ARG A 20 -10.96 -2.48 -5.91
N VAL A 21 -9.67 -2.45 -6.18
CA VAL A 21 -8.65 -2.04 -5.21
C VAL A 21 -8.10 -0.66 -5.56
N LEU A 22 -7.88 0.15 -4.53
CA LEU A 22 -7.31 1.48 -4.71
C LEU A 22 -5.79 1.41 -4.66
N LEU A 23 -5.14 1.85 -5.72
CA LEU A 23 -3.68 1.88 -5.81
C LEU A 23 -3.17 3.29 -6.05
N VAL A 24 -1.97 3.53 -5.55
CA VAL A 24 -1.24 4.78 -5.64
C VAL A 24 -0.03 4.56 -6.54
N ARG A 25 0.18 5.46 -7.49
CA ARG A 25 1.31 5.40 -8.41
C ARG A 25 2.46 6.24 -7.87
N PHE A 26 3.60 5.61 -7.70
CA PHE A 26 4.84 6.28 -7.29
C PHE A 26 5.78 6.37 -8.47
N GLU A 27 6.41 7.53 -8.60
CA GLU A 27 7.41 7.77 -9.64
C GLU A 27 8.65 8.36 -8.99
N LEU A 28 9.60 7.47 -8.62
CA LEU A 28 10.85 7.89 -7.99
C LEU A 28 11.89 8.22 -9.06
N PRO A 29 12.79 9.19 -8.79
CA PRO A 29 13.84 9.56 -9.75
C PRO A 29 14.70 8.36 -10.16
N GLY A 30 14.89 8.19 -11.46
CA GLY A 30 15.73 7.13 -12.01
C GLY A 30 15.15 5.73 -11.94
N ARG A 31 13.87 5.61 -11.59
CA ARG A 31 13.18 4.29 -11.49
C ARG A 31 11.89 4.32 -12.30
N GLU A 32 11.49 3.15 -12.76
CA GLU A 32 10.20 3.03 -13.42
C GLU A 32 9.06 3.26 -12.44
N PRO A 33 7.95 3.87 -12.89
CA PRO A 33 6.76 4.02 -12.04
C PRO A 33 6.26 2.68 -11.53
N ILE A 34 5.68 2.69 -10.33
CA ILE A 34 5.14 1.50 -9.70
C ILE A 34 3.84 1.85 -8.97
N TRP A 35 2.87 0.97 -9.10
CA TRP A 35 1.62 1.05 -8.35
C TRP A 35 1.75 0.23 -7.06
N ALA A 36 1.27 0.78 -5.98
CA ALA A 36 1.26 0.11 -4.68
C ALA A 36 -0.01 0.47 -3.92
N THR A 37 -0.32 -0.30 -2.88
CA THR A 37 -1.46 0.01 -2.02
C THR A 37 -1.22 1.33 -1.29
N VAL A 38 -2.30 1.94 -0.82
CA VAL A 38 -2.24 3.12 0.04
C VAL A 38 -1.34 2.83 1.24
N GLY A 39 -0.51 3.77 1.62
CA GLY A 39 0.35 3.60 2.78
C GLY A 39 1.66 4.33 2.69
N GLY A 40 2.45 4.18 3.74
CA GLY A 40 3.75 4.82 3.84
C GLY A 40 4.43 4.53 5.16
N GLY A 41 5.52 5.22 5.41
CA GLY A 41 6.35 4.99 6.59
C GLY A 41 5.66 5.33 7.90
N VAL A 42 5.97 4.52 8.91
CA VAL A 42 5.56 4.76 10.29
C VAL A 42 6.45 5.87 10.85
N GLU A 43 5.82 6.91 11.38
CA GLU A 43 6.54 8.03 11.99
C GLU A 43 6.87 7.75 13.47
N PRO A 44 7.86 8.45 14.03
CA PRO A 44 8.20 8.27 15.45
C PRO A 44 6.98 8.43 16.36
N GLY A 45 6.75 7.46 17.24
CA GLY A 45 5.62 7.49 18.16
C GLY A 45 4.32 6.94 17.60
N GLU A 46 4.25 6.64 16.30
CA GLU A 46 3.08 6.01 15.71
C GLU A 46 3.15 4.48 15.82
N THR A 47 1.97 3.86 15.92
CA THR A 47 1.83 2.44 15.67
C THR A 47 1.67 2.23 14.15
N TYR A 48 1.77 0.98 13.68
CA TYR A 48 1.46 0.67 12.27
C TYR A 48 0.03 1.07 11.92
N GLU A 49 -0.92 0.84 12.84
CA GLU A 49 -2.32 1.22 12.62
C GLU A 49 -2.50 2.72 12.49
N ASP A 50 -1.83 3.51 13.34
CA ASP A 50 -1.87 4.97 13.26
C ASP A 50 -1.34 5.46 11.91
N ALA A 51 -0.22 4.90 11.46
CA ALA A 51 0.36 5.23 10.17
C ALA A 51 -0.60 4.88 9.03
N GLY A 52 -1.21 3.70 9.07
CA GLY A 52 -2.20 3.27 8.08
C GLY A 52 -3.39 4.22 7.98
N ARG A 53 -3.93 4.63 9.11
CA ARG A 53 -5.05 5.57 9.15
C ARG A 53 -4.66 6.96 8.64
N ARG A 54 -3.48 7.43 9.01
CA ARG A 54 -2.97 8.72 8.53
C ARG A 54 -2.79 8.71 7.01
N GLU A 55 -2.18 7.67 6.48
CA GLU A 55 -1.97 7.55 5.04
C GLU A 55 -3.28 7.43 4.26
N LEU A 56 -4.27 6.72 4.80
CA LEU A 56 -5.62 6.65 4.20
C LEU A 56 -6.24 8.04 4.06
N ALA A 57 -6.13 8.88 5.08
CA ALA A 57 -6.63 10.24 5.04
C ALA A 57 -5.85 11.09 4.03
N GLU A 58 -4.53 11.02 4.08
CA GLU A 58 -3.64 11.82 3.23
C GLU A 58 -3.78 11.50 1.75
N GLU A 59 -3.85 10.22 1.41
CA GLU A 59 -3.85 9.76 0.02
C GLU A 59 -5.25 9.51 -0.56
N ALA A 60 -6.21 9.10 0.26
CA ALA A 60 -7.54 8.72 -0.22
C ALA A 60 -8.68 9.57 0.36
N GLY A 61 -8.44 10.32 1.42
CA GLY A 61 -9.47 11.08 2.11
C GLY A 61 -10.44 10.20 2.90
N LEU A 62 -10.05 8.97 3.20
CA LEU A 62 -10.88 8.01 3.93
C LEU A 62 -10.52 8.05 5.42
N GLU A 63 -11.51 8.31 6.27
CA GLU A 63 -11.34 8.41 7.71
C GLU A 63 -12.32 7.52 8.45
N GLY A 64 -12.02 7.23 9.71
CA GLY A 64 -12.95 6.53 10.59
C GLY A 64 -13.15 5.06 10.30
N VAL A 65 -12.21 4.43 9.59
CA VAL A 65 -12.28 3.01 9.27
C VAL A 65 -11.51 2.16 10.27
N ASP A 66 -12.00 0.96 10.51
CA ASP A 66 -11.31 -0.03 11.32
C ASP A 66 -10.38 -0.83 10.42
N LEU A 67 -9.09 -0.86 10.75
CA LEU A 67 -8.11 -1.61 9.99
C LEU A 67 -8.14 -3.11 10.28
N GLY A 68 -8.72 -3.50 11.42
CA GLY A 68 -8.75 -4.89 11.82
C GLY A 68 -7.34 -5.43 12.10
N ARG A 69 -7.17 -6.72 11.91
CA ARG A 69 -5.87 -7.37 12.10
C ARG A 69 -5.06 -7.37 10.81
N PRO A 70 -3.72 -7.44 10.88
CA PRO A 70 -2.88 -7.54 9.69
C PRO A 70 -3.21 -8.78 8.85
N VAL A 71 -3.15 -8.63 7.53
CA VAL A 71 -3.39 -9.74 6.59
C VAL A 71 -2.13 -10.23 5.91
N TRP A 72 -1.18 -9.34 5.64
CA TRP A 72 0.11 -9.69 5.04
C TRP A 72 1.24 -8.97 5.74
N THR A 73 2.44 -9.57 5.65
CA THR A 73 3.70 -8.92 5.97
C THR A 73 4.62 -9.03 4.76
N ARG A 74 5.49 -8.07 4.59
CA ARG A 74 6.47 -8.08 3.50
C ARG A 74 7.75 -7.40 3.94
N THR A 75 8.87 -8.06 3.71
CA THR A 75 10.19 -7.48 3.94
C THR A 75 10.99 -7.57 2.66
N TYR A 76 11.60 -6.48 2.23
CA TYR A 76 12.45 -6.47 1.05
C TYR A 76 13.56 -5.45 1.17
N VAL A 77 14.66 -5.72 0.48
CA VAL A 77 15.85 -4.87 0.46
C VAL A 77 15.90 -4.15 -0.89
N ILE A 78 16.26 -2.87 -0.86
CA ILE A 78 16.39 -2.03 -2.04
C ILE A 78 17.88 -1.79 -2.29
N GLU A 79 18.36 -2.15 -3.46
CA GLU A 79 19.73 -1.85 -3.85
C GLU A 79 19.87 -0.35 -4.10
N GLY A 80 20.89 0.26 -3.48
CA GLY A 80 21.16 1.68 -3.65
C GLY A 80 20.23 2.63 -2.87
N GLY A 81 19.59 2.15 -1.80
CA GLY A 81 18.81 3.00 -0.91
C GLY A 81 19.70 4.01 -0.18
N ILE A 82 19.20 5.24 -0.01
CA ILE A 82 19.96 6.33 0.63
C ILE A 82 19.76 6.30 2.15
N ASP A 83 18.52 6.46 2.60
CA ASP A 83 18.18 6.50 4.02
C ASP A 83 17.88 5.13 4.60
N TRP A 84 17.33 4.25 3.77
CA TRP A 84 16.89 2.91 4.15
C TRP A 84 17.41 1.89 3.15
N ASP A 85 17.72 0.72 3.67
CA ASP A 85 18.19 -0.40 2.86
C ASP A 85 17.02 -1.26 2.33
N GLY A 86 15.82 -0.98 2.81
CA GLY A 86 14.61 -1.68 2.41
C GLY A 86 13.42 -1.32 3.28
N HIS A 87 12.38 -2.11 3.20
CA HIS A 87 11.14 -1.88 3.94
C HIS A 87 10.68 -3.14 4.66
N ALA A 88 10.07 -2.93 5.83
CA ALA A 88 9.31 -3.96 6.55
C ALA A 88 7.87 -3.46 6.61
N GLU A 89 6.99 -4.09 5.87
CA GLU A 89 5.61 -3.65 5.66
C GLU A 89 4.62 -4.56 6.36
N ILE A 90 3.57 -3.97 6.92
CA ILE A 90 2.39 -4.67 7.43
C ILE A 90 1.19 -4.18 6.63
N TYR A 91 0.39 -5.12 6.12
CA TYR A 91 -0.78 -4.83 5.29
C TYR A 91 -2.07 -5.11 6.05
N TYR A 92 -3.02 -4.19 5.87
CA TYR A 92 -4.38 -4.29 6.42
C TYR A 92 -5.38 -4.31 5.27
N LEU A 93 -6.52 -4.96 5.46
CA LEU A 93 -7.61 -4.97 4.48
C LEU A 93 -8.76 -4.10 4.99
N VAL A 94 -9.20 -3.16 4.17
CA VAL A 94 -10.37 -2.32 4.43
C VAL A 94 -11.37 -2.53 3.30
N ARG A 95 -12.59 -2.93 3.66
CA ARG A 95 -13.69 -3.00 2.70
C ARG A 95 -14.60 -1.79 2.94
N THR A 96 -14.99 -1.12 1.86
CA THR A 96 -15.73 0.13 1.91
C THR A 96 -16.69 0.22 0.73
N PRO A 97 -17.81 0.96 0.85
CA PRO A 97 -18.55 1.36 -0.33
C PRO A 97 -17.66 2.12 -1.30
N ALA A 98 -17.99 2.06 -2.58
CA ALA A 98 -17.26 2.82 -3.60
C ALA A 98 -17.28 4.31 -3.26
N PHE A 99 -16.14 4.97 -3.43
CA PHE A 99 -16.03 6.42 -3.20
C PHE A 99 -15.01 7.02 -4.18
N GLU A 100 -15.11 8.34 -4.37
CA GLU A 100 -14.13 9.07 -5.16
C GLU A 100 -12.98 9.48 -4.23
N PRO A 101 -11.74 9.06 -4.48
CA PRO A 101 -10.62 9.46 -3.63
C PRO A 101 -10.47 10.98 -3.60
N GLN A 102 -10.40 11.53 -2.38
CA GLN A 102 -10.20 12.95 -2.14
C GLN A 102 -9.07 13.12 -1.13
N PRO A 103 -7.80 13.08 -1.60
CA PRO A 103 -6.67 13.21 -0.70
C PRO A 103 -6.77 14.46 0.17
N SER A 104 -6.42 14.33 1.46
CA SER A 104 -6.36 15.50 2.32
C SER A 104 -5.12 16.34 2.05
N GLN A 105 -4.06 15.72 1.51
CA GLN A 105 -2.88 16.42 1.05
C GLN A 105 -3.12 17.02 -0.34
N SER A 106 -2.50 18.17 -0.60
CA SER A 106 -2.51 18.75 -1.94
C SER A 106 -1.67 17.91 -2.91
N TRP A 107 -1.91 18.06 -4.21
CA TRP A 107 -1.08 17.38 -5.21
C TRP A 107 0.39 17.80 -5.13
N GLU A 108 0.67 19.05 -4.70
CA GLU A 108 2.04 19.50 -4.48
C GLU A 108 2.70 18.68 -3.35
N GLN A 109 1.98 18.44 -2.24
CA GLN A 109 2.46 17.63 -1.13
C GLN A 109 2.63 16.17 -1.54
N LEU A 110 1.66 15.61 -2.26
CA LEU A 110 1.72 14.22 -2.76
C LEU A 110 2.88 14.04 -3.72
N ASN A 111 3.08 14.98 -4.64
CA ASN A 111 4.19 14.92 -5.60
C ASN A 111 5.54 15.03 -4.89
N ALA A 112 5.63 15.75 -3.79
CA ALA A 112 6.84 15.82 -2.97
C ALA A 112 7.19 14.45 -2.36
N GLU A 113 6.20 13.58 -2.20
CA GLU A 113 6.37 12.20 -1.73
C GLU A 113 6.37 11.20 -2.91
N TYR A 114 6.54 11.70 -4.14
CA TYR A 114 6.60 10.92 -5.38
C TYR A 114 5.28 10.25 -5.80
N VAL A 115 4.17 10.65 -5.23
CA VAL A 115 2.84 10.18 -5.63
C VAL A 115 2.39 10.97 -6.86
N THR A 116 2.08 10.27 -7.95
CA THR A 116 1.71 10.91 -9.23
C THR A 116 0.29 10.59 -9.68
N ALA A 117 -0.33 9.54 -9.14
CA ALA A 117 -1.71 9.18 -9.47
C ALA A 117 -2.31 8.28 -8.39
N ILE A 118 -3.62 8.28 -8.32
CA ILE A 118 -4.40 7.42 -7.44
C ILE A 118 -5.59 6.93 -8.27
N ARG A 119 -5.81 5.62 -8.33
CA ARG A 119 -6.92 5.10 -9.12
C ARG A 119 -7.40 3.75 -8.61
N TRP A 120 -8.66 3.44 -8.91
CA TRP A 120 -9.25 2.13 -8.69
C TRP A 120 -8.86 1.18 -9.81
N TRP A 121 -8.56 -0.06 -9.43
CA TRP A 121 -8.20 -1.14 -10.35
C TRP A 121 -9.11 -2.34 -10.13
N THR A 122 -9.59 -2.94 -11.22
CA THR A 122 -10.24 -4.25 -11.12
C THR A 122 -9.16 -5.34 -11.12
N LEU A 123 -9.51 -6.52 -10.62
CA LEU A 123 -8.59 -7.68 -10.64
C LEU A 123 -8.22 -8.02 -12.10
N ALA A 124 -9.19 -7.96 -13.02
CA ALA A 124 -8.94 -8.22 -14.43
C ALA A 124 -7.92 -7.25 -15.03
N GLU A 125 -8.00 -5.96 -14.66
CA GLU A 125 -7.01 -4.97 -15.10
C GLU A 125 -5.62 -5.29 -14.55
N LEU A 126 -5.53 -5.66 -13.28
CA LEU A 126 -4.26 -6.04 -12.65
C LEU A 126 -3.62 -7.26 -13.31
N GLU A 127 -4.43 -8.22 -13.72
CA GLU A 127 -3.94 -9.43 -14.38
C GLU A 127 -3.41 -9.18 -15.80
N ARG A 128 -3.86 -8.12 -16.45
CA ARG A 128 -3.50 -7.79 -17.83
C ARG A 128 -2.49 -6.66 -17.97
N THR A 129 -2.27 -5.88 -16.92
CA THR A 129 -1.39 -4.71 -17.01
C THR A 129 0.07 -5.11 -17.18
N GLU A 130 0.80 -4.31 -17.96
CA GLU A 130 2.25 -4.40 -18.07
C GLU A 130 2.95 -3.44 -17.12
N GLU A 131 2.18 -2.60 -16.42
CA GLU A 131 2.72 -1.68 -15.42
C GLU A 131 3.17 -2.44 -14.19
N ARG A 132 4.18 -1.93 -13.52
CA ARG A 132 4.70 -2.56 -12.30
C ARG A 132 3.73 -2.33 -11.14
N VAL A 133 3.48 -3.41 -10.40
CA VAL A 133 2.65 -3.37 -9.18
C VAL A 133 3.42 -4.08 -8.06
N ALA A 134 3.39 -3.51 -6.87
CA ALA A 134 4.04 -4.10 -5.70
C ALA A 134 3.00 -4.62 -4.70
N PRO A 135 3.21 -5.79 -4.10
CA PRO A 135 4.29 -6.74 -4.39
C PRO A 135 4.14 -7.38 -5.78
N PRO A 136 5.20 -7.99 -6.33
CA PRO A 136 5.15 -8.52 -7.71
C PRO A 136 4.00 -9.48 -7.99
N ALA A 137 3.57 -10.27 -7.00
CA ALA A 137 2.48 -11.24 -7.15
C ALA A 137 1.13 -10.66 -6.71
N PHE A 138 0.97 -9.34 -6.70
CA PHE A 138 -0.20 -8.68 -6.10
C PHE A 138 -1.53 -9.19 -6.65
N ALA A 139 -1.68 -9.35 -7.94
CA ALA A 139 -2.93 -9.80 -8.54
C ALA A 139 -3.36 -11.19 -8.01
N ALA A 140 -2.43 -12.13 -7.96
CA ALA A 140 -2.69 -13.47 -7.44
C ALA A 140 -2.98 -13.45 -5.94
N LEU A 141 -2.23 -12.66 -5.18
CA LEU A 141 -2.43 -12.50 -3.74
C LEU A 141 -3.78 -11.86 -3.44
N LEU A 142 -4.16 -10.85 -4.19
CA LEU A 142 -5.46 -10.18 -4.04
C LEU A 142 -6.60 -11.13 -4.37
N ARG A 143 -6.48 -11.92 -5.43
CA ARG A 143 -7.49 -12.92 -5.80
C ARG A 143 -7.75 -13.88 -4.64
N THR A 144 -6.69 -14.42 -4.04
CA THR A 144 -6.80 -15.33 -2.90
C THR A 144 -7.45 -14.64 -1.70
N LEU A 145 -7.03 -13.40 -1.41
CA LEU A 145 -7.58 -12.63 -0.31
C LEU A 145 -9.08 -12.35 -0.50
N LEU A 146 -9.50 -12.01 -1.70
CA LEU A 146 -10.91 -11.74 -1.99
C LEU A 146 -11.76 -13.02 -1.94
N HIS A 147 -11.21 -14.14 -2.37
CA HIS A 147 -11.92 -15.42 -2.38
C HIS A 147 -12.01 -16.04 -0.97
N ASP A 148 -10.88 -16.11 -0.26
CA ASP A 148 -10.78 -16.82 1.01
C ASP A 148 -11.00 -15.94 2.24
N GLY A 149 -10.96 -14.62 2.08
CA GLY A 149 -10.96 -13.68 3.19
C GLY A 149 -9.60 -13.58 3.90
N PRO A 150 -9.51 -12.76 4.96
CA PRO A 150 -8.28 -12.58 5.70
C PRO A 150 -7.75 -13.90 6.26
N PRO A 151 -6.45 -14.19 6.14
CA PRO A 151 -5.87 -15.41 6.72
C PRO A 151 -5.88 -15.37 8.24
N ALA A 152 -5.81 -16.54 8.86
CA ALA A 152 -5.79 -16.67 10.34
C ALA A 152 -4.60 -15.94 10.95
N GLU A 153 -3.44 -16.00 10.27
CA GLU A 153 -2.23 -15.26 10.62
C GLU A 153 -1.75 -14.51 9.39
N PRO A 154 -1.03 -13.39 9.57
CA PRO A 154 -0.53 -12.64 8.41
C PRO A 154 0.33 -13.52 7.51
N LEU A 155 0.06 -13.46 6.21
CA LEU A 155 0.83 -14.19 5.20
C LEU A 155 2.07 -13.37 4.86
N ASP A 156 3.25 -14.01 4.85
CA ASP A 156 4.47 -13.38 4.37
C ASP A 156 4.45 -13.39 2.85
N VAL A 157 4.40 -12.20 2.26
CA VAL A 157 4.34 -12.00 0.80
C VAL A 157 5.66 -11.43 0.25
N SER A 158 6.73 -11.58 1.01
CA SER A 158 8.08 -11.10 0.63
C SER A 158 8.61 -11.76 -0.64
#